data_f3b43ba70fd2c9ab6665f0aa4e6c594a
#
_entry.id   f3b43ba70fd2c9ab6665f0aa4e6c594a
#
_cell.length_a   1.000
_cell.length_b   1.000
_cell.length_c   1.000
_cell.angle_alpha   90.00
_cell.angle_beta   90.00
_cell.angle_gamma   90.00
#
_symmetry.space_group_name_H-M   'P 1'
#
loop_
_entity.id
_entity.type
_entity.pdbx_description
1 polymer ?
#
loop_
_entity_poly.entity_id
_entity_poly.type
_entity_poly.pdbx_seq_one_letter_code
_entity_poly.pdbx_strand_id
1 'polypeptide(L)'
;MSKFKVIQLLPELNIGGVERGTKDFSKVLVNRGHDSLVISNGGVFEKDIIEDGGKHINLPIHKKSLFSIRYASDLRDIYLSEKPDIIHVRSRMPAWINYFAYKKLSHKPLLVSTFHGLYSTPLYSQVMSKVDHIIAISKTVKDYVQVTYKVPNEKITVIPRGCDPEIFNKNLVEETWIKKWYEEFPQTQDKIILTMPTRISKWKGVDSFIDLVNLLDDDNYHALIVGPVSYTHLRAHET
;
A
#
# COMPACT_ATOMS: atom_id res chain seq x y z
N MET A 1 -1.25 25.47 -13.38
CA MET A 1 -2.15 24.29 -13.30
C MET A 1 -3.20 24.57 -12.24
N SER A 2 -4.45 24.12 -12.45
CA SER A 2 -5.49 24.23 -11.44
C SER A 2 -5.09 23.42 -10.20
N LYS A 3 -5.35 23.97 -9.00
CA LYS A 3 -5.12 23.30 -7.72
C LYS A 3 -6.25 22.30 -7.48
N PHE A 4 -5.92 21.07 -7.13
CA PHE A 4 -6.87 20.02 -6.75
C PHE A 4 -6.75 19.68 -5.27
N LYS A 5 -7.87 19.31 -4.66
CA LYS A 5 -7.90 18.70 -3.34
C LYS A 5 -8.18 17.19 -3.49
N VAL A 6 -7.25 16.37 -3.07
CA VAL A 6 -7.31 14.91 -3.16
C VAL A 6 -7.45 14.29 -1.77
N ILE A 7 -8.48 13.49 -1.57
CA ILE A 7 -8.65 12.68 -0.36
C ILE A 7 -8.27 11.23 -0.68
N GLN A 8 -7.33 10.65 0.07
CA GLN A 8 -6.97 9.24 -0.01
C GLN A 8 -7.54 8.47 1.18
N LEU A 9 -8.15 7.31 0.91
CA LEU A 9 -8.76 6.44 1.93
C LEU A 9 -8.05 5.09 1.98
N LEU A 10 -7.54 4.73 3.16
CA LEU A 10 -6.94 3.43 3.43
C LEU A 10 -7.20 3.02 4.89
N PRO A 11 -7.04 1.71 5.25
CA PRO A 11 -7.32 1.26 6.62
C PRO A 11 -6.43 1.90 7.67
N GLU A 12 -5.11 1.86 7.46
CA GLU A 12 -4.06 2.27 8.39
C GLU A 12 -2.85 2.78 7.62
N LEU A 13 -1.94 3.45 8.31
CA LEU A 13 -0.67 3.99 7.79
C LEU A 13 0.55 3.27 8.39
N ASN A 14 0.41 1.96 8.66
CA ASN A 14 1.51 1.13 9.14
C ASN A 14 2.47 0.74 8.01
N ILE A 15 3.48 -0.12 8.31
CA ILE A 15 4.47 -0.53 7.32
C ILE A 15 3.84 -1.47 6.29
N GLY A 16 3.81 -1.02 5.03
CA GLY A 16 3.28 -1.78 3.91
C GLY A 16 3.37 -1.01 2.60
N GLY A 17 3.23 -1.73 1.48
CA GLY A 17 3.38 -1.10 0.18
C GLY A 17 2.25 -0.15 -0.20
N VAL A 18 1.00 -0.37 0.27
CA VAL A 18 -0.12 0.54 0.02
C VAL A 18 0.07 1.83 0.82
N GLU A 19 0.44 1.68 2.07
CA GLU A 19 0.67 2.73 3.04
C GLU A 19 1.83 3.63 2.60
N ARG A 20 2.97 3.02 2.23
CA ARG A 20 4.13 3.74 1.67
C ARG A 20 3.75 4.52 0.41
N GLY A 21 3.09 3.87 -0.55
CA GLY A 21 2.64 4.54 -1.77
C GLY A 21 1.58 5.62 -1.53
N THR A 22 0.84 5.58 -0.41
CA THR A 22 -0.08 6.66 -0.01
C THR A 22 0.69 7.87 0.50
N LYS A 23 1.67 7.65 1.35
CA LYS A 23 2.58 8.68 1.85
C LYS A 23 3.34 9.36 0.70
N ASP A 24 3.99 8.56 -0.15
CA ASP A 24 4.78 9.08 -1.26
C ASP A 24 3.92 9.89 -2.24
N PHE A 25 2.69 9.42 -2.53
CA PHE A 25 1.76 10.16 -3.38
C PHE A 25 1.24 11.45 -2.71
N SER A 26 1.03 11.44 -1.38
CA SER A 26 0.69 12.65 -0.61
C SER A 26 1.78 13.72 -0.75
N LYS A 27 3.05 13.34 -0.57
CA LYS A 27 4.20 14.22 -0.75
C LYS A 27 4.27 14.83 -2.16
N VAL A 28 4.08 14.00 -3.19
CA VAL A 28 4.08 14.47 -4.59
C VAL A 28 2.93 15.43 -4.87
N LEU A 29 1.74 15.21 -4.32
CA LEU A 29 0.61 16.13 -4.45
C LEU A 29 0.95 17.52 -3.86
N VAL A 30 1.47 17.55 -2.63
CA VAL A 30 1.87 18.79 -1.95
C VAL A 30 2.97 19.51 -2.74
N ASN A 31 4.02 18.81 -3.15
CA ASN A 31 5.13 19.38 -3.92
C ASN A 31 4.68 19.97 -5.27
N ARG A 32 3.56 19.46 -5.82
CA ARG A 32 2.94 19.99 -7.05
C ARG A 32 1.89 21.06 -6.80
N GLY A 33 1.74 21.53 -5.56
CA GLY A 33 0.81 22.60 -5.19
C GLY A 33 -0.64 22.16 -5.00
N HIS A 34 -0.91 20.85 -4.88
CA HIS A 34 -2.23 20.31 -4.61
C HIS A 34 -2.46 20.11 -3.11
N ASP A 35 -3.72 20.07 -2.68
CA ASP A 35 -4.08 19.72 -1.31
C ASP A 35 -4.19 18.20 -1.16
N SER A 36 -3.45 17.63 -0.24
CA SER A 36 -3.51 16.20 0.10
C SER A 36 -4.08 15.98 1.48
N LEU A 37 -5.16 15.20 1.57
CA LEU A 37 -5.76 14.74 2.82
C LEU A 37 -5.81 13.22 2.82
N VAL A 38 -5.26 12.60 3.86
CA VAL A 38 -5.31 11.15 4.06
C VAL A 38 -6.26 10.86 5.22
N ILE A 39 -7.17 9.92 5.03
CA ILE A 39 -8.10 9.45 6.07
C ILE A 39 -7.84 7.97 6.33
N SER A 40 -7.48 7.64 7.57
CA SER A 40 -7.18 6.29 8.03
C SER A 40 -7.28 6.18 9.54
N ASN A 41 -7.05 4.99 10.09
CA ASN A 41 -6.93 4.77 11.55
C ASN A 41 -5.56 5.20 12.13
N GLY A 42 -4.78 6.02 11.41
CA GLY A 42 -3.41 6.41 11.81
C GLY A 42 -2.37 5.33 11.56
N GLY A 43 -1.17 5.55 12.07
CA GLY A 43 -0.02 4.65 11.96
C GLY A 43 1.30 5.39 11.78
N VAL A 44 2.39 4.64 11.56
CA VAL A 44 3.76 5.18 11.58
C VAL A 44 4.03 6.25 10.52
N PHE A 45 3.33 6.22 9.37
CA PHE A 45 3.50 7.22 8.31
C PHE A 45 2.64 8.47 8.47
N GLU A 46 1.84 8.57 9.53
CA GLU A 46 1.00 9.76 9.78
C GLU A 46 1.87 11.01 9.96
N LYS A 47 2.92 10.90 10.78
CA LYS A 47 3.86 11.99 11.05
C LYS A 47 4.53 12.47 9.76
N ASP A 48 5.01 11.55 8.92
CA ASP A 48 5.65 11.86 7.65
C ASP A 48 4.72 12.65 6.71
N ILE A 49 3.43 12.25 6.63
CA ILE A 49 2.43 12.92 5.79
C ILE A 49 2.23 14.37 6.24
N ILE A 50 2.17 14.60 7.55
CA ILE A 50 1.99 15.95 8.13
C ILE A 50 3.24 16.80 7.91
N GLU A 51 4.44 16.23 8.15
CA GLU A 51 5.73 16.92 7.94
C GLU A 51 5.96 17.28 6.46
N ASP A 52 5.51 16.44 5.53
CA ASP A 52 5.54 16.72 4.08
C ASP A 52 4.46 17.74 3.65
N GLY A 53 3.67 18.32 4.58
CA GLY A 53 2.66 19.34 4.32
C GLY A 53 1.27 18.82 3.93
N GLY A 54 1.04 17.53 3.97
CA GLY A 54 -0.28 16.91 3.84
C GLY A 54 -1.09 17.02 5.14
N LYS A 55 -2.36 16.60 5.07
CA LYS A 55 -3.24 16.51 6.24
C LYS A 55 -3.61 15.06 6.51
N HIS A 56 -3.83 14.72 7.77
CA HIS A 56 -4.39 13.43 8.19
C HIS A 56 -5.61 13.63 9.08
N ILE A 57 -6.65 12.83 8.84
CA ILE A 57 -7.82 12.70 9.74
C ILE A 57 -7.87 11.26 10.20
N ASN A 58 -7.86 11.07 11.53
CA ASN A 58 -8.04 9.75 12.12
C ASN A 58 -9.52 9.36 12.08
N LEU A 59 -9.82 8.28 11.35
CA LEU A 59 -11.14 7.66 11.29
C LEU A 59 -10.98 6.14 11.31
N PRO A 60 -11.63 5.38 12.21
CA PRO A 60 -11.38 3.95 12.40
C PRO A 60 -12.04 3.08 11.31
N ILE A 61 -11.67 3.32 10.04
CA ILE A 61 -12.18 2.64 8.85
C ILE A 61 -11.43 1.34 8.51
N HIS A 62 -10.56 0.85 9.42
CA HIS A 62 -9.72 -0.34 9.25
C HIS A 62 -10.47 -1.65 9.53
N LYS A 63 -11.42 -1.65 10.45
CA LYS A 63 -12.08 -2.87 10.93
C LYS A 63 -13.00 -3.46 9.86
N LYS A 64 -12.77 -4.74 9.53
CA LYS A 64 -13.62 -5.52 8.61
C LYS A 64 -14.91 -5.96 9.31
N SER A 65 -15.78 -5.00 9.62
CA SER A 65 -17.05 -5.22 10.31
C SER A 65 -18.16 -4.41 9.64
N LEU A 66 -19.36 -4.95 9.59
CA LEU A 66 -20.56 -4.21 9.14
C LEU A 66 -20.81 -2.97 10.00
N PHE A 67 -20.46 -3.01 11.29
CA PHE A 67 -20.55 -1.84 12.17
C PHE A 67 -19.68 -0.66 11.71
N SER A 68 -18.62 -0.91 10.94
CA SER A 68 -17.77 0.17 10.42
C SER A 68 -18.49 1.04 9.37
N ILE A 69 -19.62 0.57 8.81
CA ILE A 69 -20.44 1.36 7.87
C ILE A 69 -21.01 2.60 8.56
N ARG A 70 -21.17 2.61 9.89
CA ARG A 70 -21.60 3.80 10.64
C ARG A 70 -20.72 5.03 10.37
N TYR A 71 -19.42 4.83 10.11
CA TYR A 71 -18.50 5.91 9.78
C TYR A 71 -18.75 6.55 8.40
N ALA A 72 -19.74 6.06 7.66
CA ALA A 72 -20.15 6.69 6.40
C ALA A 72 -20.77 8.08 6.61
N SER A 73 -21.42 8.34 7.77
CA SER A 73 -21.89 9.69 8.11
C SER A 73 -20.75 10.64 8.36
N ASP A 74 -19.77 10.23 9.19
CA ASP A 74 -18.63 11.05 9.53
C ASP A 74 -17.79 11.36 8.28
N LEU A 75 -17.60 10.34 7.42
CA LEU A 75 -16.89 10.49 6.17
C LEU A 75 -17.63 11.44 5.19
N ARG A 76 -18.95 11.39 5.14
CA ARG A 76 -19.75 12.34 4.35
C ARG A 76 -19.59 13.76 4.87
N ASP A 77 -19.62 13.96 6.19
CA ASP A 77 -19.50 15.28 6.79
C ASP A 77 -18.10 15.87 6.55
N ILE A 78 -17.05 15.03 6.56
CA ILE A 78 -15.71 15.42 6.10
C ILE A 78 -15.73 15.86 4.62
N TYR A 79 -16.42 15.13 3.73
CA TYR A 79 -16.51 15.52 2.32
C TYR A 79 -17.26 16.84 2.12
N LEU A 80 -18.29 17.10 2.89
CA LEU A 80 -19.06 18.35 2.82
C LEU A 80 -18.24 19.56 3.30
N SER A 81 -17.39 19.37 4.32
CA SER A 81 -16.50 20.42 4.83
C SER A 81 -15.27 20.63 3.94
N GLU A 82 -14.61 19.55 3.52
CA GLU A 82 -13.36 19.61 2.78
C GLU A 82 -13.55 19.88 1.28
N LYS A 83 -14.71 19.53 0.71
CA LYS A 83 -15.06 19.72 -0.71
C LYS A 83 -13.96 19.21 -1.65
N PRO A 84 -13.62 17.90 -1.61
CA PRO A 84 -12.57 17.35 -2.46
C PRO A 84 -12.97 17.40 -3.94
N ASP A 85 -11.97 17.52 -4.82
CA ASP A 85 -12.13 17.32 -6.26
C ASP A 85 -12.04 15.83 -6.61
N ILE A 86 -11.19 15.08 -5.86
CA ILE A 86 -10.92 13.67 -6.11
C ILE A 86 -10.95 12.90 -4.78
N ILE A 87 -11.65 11.77 -4.79
CA ILE A 87 -11.60 10.76 -3.72
C ILE A 87 -10.91 9.52 -4.29
N HIS A 88 -9.82 9.09 -3.64
CA HIS A 88 -9.04 7.94 -4.04
C HIS A 88 -9.13 6.82 -2.99
N VAL A 89 -9.88 5.78 -3.29
CA VAL A 89 -10.01 4.61 -2.41
C VAL A 89 -8.91 3.58 -2.71
N ARG A 90 -8.18 3.17 -1.67
CA ARG A 90 -7.02 2.30 -1.82
C ARG A 90 -7.19 0.92 -1.16
N SER A 91 -8.34 0.68 -0.54
CA SER A 91 -8.63 -0.60 0.10
C SER A 91 -10.14 -0.86 0.21
N ARG A 92 -10.51 -2.13 0.29
CA ARG A 92 -11.89 -2.63 0.20
C ARG A 92 -12.83 -2.10 1.29
N MET A 93 -12.41 -2.15 2.56
CA MET A 93 -13.30 -1.70 3.65
C MET A 93 -13.52 -0.17 3.64
N PRO A 94 -12.48 0.67 3.51
CA PRO A 94 -12.66 2.08 3.23
C PRO A 94 -13.53 2.37 2.00
N ALA A 95 -13.42 1.57 0.93
CA ALA A 95 -14.25 1.70 -0.25
C ALA A 95 -15.74 1.42 0.01
N TRP A 96 -16.07 0.44 0.87
CA TRP A 96 -17.45 0.20 1.29
C TRP A 96 -18.02 1.36 2.11
N ILE A 97 -17.27 1.89 3.07
CA ILE A 97 -17.67 3.04 3.87
C ILE A 97 -17.87 4.25 2.95
N ASN A 98 -16.90 4.49 2.05
CA ASN A 98 -17.02 5.54 1.03
C ASN A 98 -18.24 5.36 0.14
N TYR A 99 -18.56 4.15 -0.30
CA TYR A 99 -19.72 3.91 -1.16
C TYR A 99 -21.02 4.42 -0.55
N PHE A 100 -21.22 4.21 0.75
CA PHE A 100 -22.43 4.69 1.45
C PHE A 100 -22.38 6.20 1.73
N ALA A 101 -21.21 6.77 2.01
CA ALA A 101 -21.03 8.21 2.16
C ALA A 101 -21.26 8.95 0.83
N TYR A 102 -20.58 8.49 -0.23
CA TYR A 102 -20.59 9.09 -1.56
C TYR A 102 -21.98 9.13 -2.20
N LYS A 103 -22.77 8.06 -2.04
CA LYS A 103 -24.15 8.02 -2.56
C LYS A 103 -25.02 9.17 -2.07
N LYS A 104 -24.75 9.70 -0.89
CA LYS A 104 -25.54 10.76 -0.24
C LYS A 104 -25.03 12.17 -0.54
N LEU A 105 -23.98 12.31 -1.36
CA LEU A 105 -23.47 13.61 -1.78
C LEU A 105 -24.30 14.16 -2.93
N SER A 106 -24.64 15.44 -2.86
CA SER A 106 -25.30 16.19 -3.95
C SER A 106 -24.31 16.52 -5.06
N HIS A 107 -23.11 17.03 -4.69
CA HIS A 107 -21.98 17.21 -5.60
C HIS A 107 -21.02 16.04 -5.44
N LYS A 108 -20.67 15.39 -6.55
CA LYS A 108 -19.85 14.18 -6.54
C LYS A 108 -18.44 14.47 -7.06
N PRO A 109 -17.41 14.39 -6.20
CA PRO A 109 -16.01 14.41 -6.64
C PRO A 109 -15.72 13.23 -7.58
N LEU A 110 -14.66 13.34 -8.37
CA LEU A 110 -14.15 12.20 -9.14
C LEU A 110 -13.74 11.08 -8.19
N LEU A 111 -14.27 9.88 -8.40
CA LEU A 111 -13.98 8.73 -7.56
C LEU A 111 -13.02 7.78 -8.28
N VAL A 112 -11.85 7.55 -7.67
CA VAL A 112 -10.78 6.70 -8.21
C VAL A 112 -10.48 5.57 -7.23
N SER A 113 -10.15 4.40 -7.75
CA SER A 113 -9.63 3.30 -6.94
C SER A 113 -8.29 2.78 -7.45
N THR A 114 -7.48 2.18 -6.56
CA THR A 114 -6.31 1.41 -6.97
C THR A 114 -6.46 -0.05 -6.57
N PHE A 115 -6.35 -0.94 -7.56
CA PHE A 115 -6.22 -2.38 -7.32
C PHE A 115 -4.74 -2.72 -7.13
N HIS A 116 -4.41 -3.19 -5.92
CA HIS A 116 -3.04 -3.50 -5.50
C HIS A 116 -2.66 -4.98 -5.67
N GLY A 117 -3.51 -5.77 -6.29
CA GLY A 117 -3.31 -7.20 -6.53
C GLY A 117 -4.61 -7.92 -6.90
N LEU A 118 -4.54 -9.24 -6.95
CA LEU A 118 -5.68 -10.11 -7.20
C LEU A 118 -6.41 -10.37 -5.87
N TYR A 119 -7.69 -10.06 -5.82
CA TYR A 119 -8.46 -10.21 -4.57
C TYR A 119 -9.19 -11.55 -4.53
N SER A 120 -9.02 -12.30 -3.43
CA SER A 120 -9.58 -13.65 -3.24
C SER A 120 -11.10 -13.68 -3.02
N THR A 121 -11.75 -12.53 -2.78
CA THR A 121 -13.20 -12.42 -2.51
C THR A 121 -13.86 -11.44 -3.46
N PRO A 122 -14.20 -11.86 -4.70
CA PRO A 122 -14.70 -10.96 -5.74
C PRO A 122 -15.94 -10.16 -5.33
N LEU A 123 -16.95 -10.80 -4.71
CA LEU A 123 -18.17 -10.12 -4.26
C LEU A 123 -17.90 -8.98 -3.25
N TYR A 124 -17.03 -9.24 -2.28
CA TYR A 124 -16.63 -8.20 -1.32
C TYR A 124 -15.79 -7.10 -1.98
N SER A 125 -14.98 -7.48 -2.96
CA SER A 125 -14.02 -6.58 -3.60
C SER A 125 -14.64 -5.76 -4.75
N GLN A 126 -15.83 -6.12 -5.23
CA GLN A 126 -16.50 -5.42 -6.33
C GLN A 126 -16.74 -3.93 -6.07
N VAL A 127 -16.81 -3.51 -4.80
CA VAL A 127 -16.95 -2.09 -4.45
C VAL A 127 -15.81 -1.23 -5.01
N MET A 128 -14.62 -1.81 -5.15
CA MET A 128 -13.45 -1.16 -5.74
C MET A 128 -13.62 -0.88 -7.24
N SER A 129 -14.53 -1.58 -7.93
CA SER A 129 -14.85 -1.35 -9.34
C SER A 129 -16.03 -0.38 -9.56
N LYS A 130 -16.74 0.02 -8.47
CA LYS A 130 -17.86 0.97 -8.54
C LYS A 130 -17.37 2.41 -8.42
N VAL A 131 -16.47 2.79 -9.32
CA VAL A 131 -15.78 4.08 -9.35
C VAL A 131 -15.76 4.65 -10.77
N ASP A 132 -15.39 5.90 -10.93
CA ASP A 132 -15.27 6.55 -12.23
C ASP A 132 -14.06 6.04 -12.98
N HIS A 133 -12.91 5.84 -12.27
CA HIS A 133 -11.68 5.34 -12.87
C HIS A 133 -10.90 4.41 -11.95
N ILE A 134 -10.22 3.43 -12.54
CA ILE A 134 -9.42 2.42 -11.82
C ILE A 134 -7.96 2.53 -12.21
N ILE A 135 -7.08 2.53 -11.22
CA ILE A 135 -5.65 2.35 -11.39
C ILE A 135 -5.33 0.87 -11.09
N ALA A 136 -4.74 0.18 -12.06
CA ALA A 136 -4.20 -1.17 -11.90
C ALA A 136 -2.68 -1.11 -11.80
N ILE A 137 -2.07 -1.77 -10.82
CA ILE A 137 -0.61 -1.71 -10.61
C ILE A 137 0.20 -2.54 -11.61
N SER A 138 -0.45 -3.36 -12.43
CA SER A 138 0.16 -4.17 -13.47
C SER A 138 -0.85 -4.55 -14.55
N LYS A 139 -0.37 -5.04 -15.69
CA LYS A 139 -1.22 -5.59 -16.74
C LYS A 139 -2.04 -6.78 -16.22
N THR A 140 -1.42 -7.68 -15.47
CA THR A 140 -2.11 -8.84 -14.86
C THR A 140 -3.28 -8.41 -13.96
N VAL A 141 -3.10 -7.34 -13.16
CA VAL A 141 -4.18 -6.78 -12.32
C VAL A 141 -5.26 -6.15 -13.19
N LYS A 142 -4.91 -5.46 -14.27
CA LYS A 142 -5.87 -4.91 -15.22
C LYS A 142 -6.73 -6.03 -15.84
N ASP A 143 -6.08 -7.06 -16.38
CA ASP A 143 -6.77 -8.21 -17.01
C ASP A 143 -7.71 -8.90 -16.01
N TYR A 144 -7.24 -9.08 -14.76
CA TYR A 144 -8.07 -9.61 -13.67
C TYR A 144 -9.32 -8.75 -13.42
N VAL A 145 -9.16 -7.42 -13.33
CA VAL A 145 -10.28 -6.49 -13.08
C VAL A 145 -11.29 -6.54 -14.22
N GLN A 146 -10.82 -6.57 -15.45
CA GLN A 146 -11.70 -6.67 -16.63
C GLN A 146 -12.50 -7.97 -16.64
N VAL A 147 -11.86 -9.10 -16.42
CA VAL A 147 -12.50 -10.42 -16.45
C VAL A 147 -13.44 -10.60 -15.26
N THR A 148 -12.98 -10.28 -14.06
CA THR A 148 -13.71 -10.56 -12.81
C THR A 148 -14.87 -9.61 -12.57
N TYR A 149 -14.67 -8.32 -12.84
CA TYR A 149 -15.67 -7.28 -12.53
C TYR A 149 -16.31 -6.68 -13.79
N LYS A 150 -15.96 -7.17 -14.97
CA LYS A 150 -16.49 -6.73 -16.28
C LYS A 150 -16.35 -5.21 -16.49
N VAL A 151 -15.24 -4.65 -16.02
CA VAL A 151 -14.94 -3.22 -16.17
C VAL A 151 -14.45 -2.93 -17.58
N PRO A 152 -14.98 -1.92 -18.28
CA PRO A 152 -14.51 -1.53 -19.61
C PRO A 152 -13.05 -1.07 -19.60
N ASN A 153 -12.34 -1.30 -20.70
CA ASN A 153 -10.91 -1.03 -20.84
C ASN A 153 -10.57 0.46 -20.60
N GLU A 154 -11.40 1.36 -21.08
CA GLU A 154 -11.24 2.82 -20.98
C GLU A 154 -11.33 3.35 -19.54
N LYS A 155 -11.91 2.58 -18.62
CA LYS A 155 -11.97 2.91 -17.19
C LYS A 155 -10.75 2.44 -16.40
N ILE A 156 -9.76 1.78 -17.03
CA ILE A 156 -8.63 1.22 -16.31
C ILE A 156 -7.32 1.71 -16.91
N THR A 157 -6.52 2.39 -16.11
CA THR A 157 -5.14 2.75 -16.45
C THR A 157 -4.16 1.89 -15.67
N VAL A 158 -3.15 1.37 -16.35
CA VAL A 158 -2.04 0.67 -15.70
C VAL A 158 -1.00 1.70 -15.27
N ILE A 159 -0.80 1.81 -13.97
CA ILE A 159 0.25 2.64 -13.37
C ILE A 159 1.05 1.74 -12.42
N PRO A 160 2.23 1.27 -12.84
CA PRO A 160 3.10 0.47 -11.99
C PRO A 160 3.55 1.26 -10.76
N ARG A 161 3.91 0.53 -9.70
CA ARG A 161 4.54 1.18 -8.55
C ARG A 161 5.96 1.59 -8.90
N GLY A 162 6.31 2.79 -8.50
CA GLY A 162 7.67 3.30 -8.54
C GLY A 162 8.34 3.23 -7.17
N CYS A 163 9.62 3.52 -7.17
CA CYS A 163 10.39 3.87 -5.98
C CYS A 163 11.11 5.21 -6.23
N ASP A 164 11.49 5.87 -5.15
CA ASP A 164 12.29 7.08 -5.24
C ASP A 164 13.77 6.72 -5.51
N PRO A 165 14.32 7.05 -6.70
CA PRO A 165 15.69 6.71 -7.04
C PRO A 165 16.72 7.49 -6.21
N GLU A 166 16.34 8.62 -5.61
CA GLU A 166 17.21 9.38 -4.71
C GLU A 166 17.39 8.66 -3.38
N ILE A 167 16.37 7.93 -2.91
CA ILE A 167 16.41 7.14 -1.67
C ILE A 167 16.97 5.73 -1.93
N PHE A 168 16.54 5.10 -3.02
CA PHE A 168 16.93 3.72 -3.38
C PHE A 168 18.05 3.72 -4.43
N ASN A 169 19.23 4.20 -4.04
CA ASN A 169 20.39 4.28 -4.90
C ASN A 169 21.56 3.56 -4.25
N LYS A 170 22.14 2.60 -4.98
CA LYS A 170 23.32 1.83 -4.49
C LYS A 170 24.52 2.71 -4.13
N ASN A 171 24.65 3.89 -4.76
CA ASN A 171 25.76 4.80 -4.50
C ASN A 171 25.62 5.56 -3.16
N LEU A 172 24.47 5.45 -2.49
CA LEU A 172 24.25 6.01 -1.16
C LEU A 172 24.64 5.04 -0.02
N VAL A 173 25.04 3.83 -0.35
CA VAL A 173 25.50 2.86 0.66
C VAL A 173 26.93 3.20 1.05
N GLU A 174 27.10 3.69 2.28
CA GLU A 174 28.39 4.07 2.81
C GLU A 174 29.27 2.83 3.08
N GLU A 175 30.58 2.93 2.82
CA GLU A 175 31.52 1.86 3.13
C GLU A 175 31.55 1.49 4.62
N THR A 176 31.30 2.48 5.50
CA THR A 176 31.16 2.29 6.95
C THR A 176 30.00 1.37 7.31
N TRP A 177 28.89 1.48 6.56
CA TRP A 177 27.73 0.59 6.74
C TRP A 177 28.09 -0.85 6.30
N ILE A 178 28.78 -0.99 5.17
CA ILE A 178 29.19 -2.31 4.65
C ILE A 178 30.13 -3.02 5.66
N LYS A 179 31.09 -2.28 6.25
CA LYS A 179 31.97 -2.81 7.28
C LYS A 179 31.21 -3.32 8.50
N LYS A 180 30.29 -2.48 9.04
CA LYS A 180 29.43 -2.87 10.17
C LYS A 180 28.58 -4.09 9.86
N TRP A 181 28.07 -4.17 8.62
CA TRP A 181 27.30 -5.32 8.17
C TRP A 181 28.14 -6.61 8.25
N TYR A 182 29.36 -6.62 7.75
CA TYR A 182 30.23 -7.79 7.80
C TYR A 182 30.76 -8.10 9.21
N GLU A 183 30.87 -7.12 10.09
CA GLU A 183 31.16 -7.33 11.51
C GLU A 183 29.99 -8.03 12.21
N GLU A 184 28.77 -7.66 11.91
CA GLU A 184 27.54 -8.25 12.50
C GLU A 184 27.17 -9.60 11.85
N PHE A 185 27.38 -9.71 10.53
CA PHE A 185 27.01 -10.89 9.73
C PHE A 185 28.22 -11.43 8.93
N PRO A 186 29.29 -11.91 9.58
CA PRO A 186 30.54 -12.35 8.91
C PRO A 186 30.31 -13.48 7.91
N GLN A 187 29.26 -14.30 8.10
CA GLN A 187 28.92 -15.41 7.20
C GLN A 187 28.43 -14.91 5.81
N THR A 188 28.20 -13.61 5.63
CA THR A 188 27.78 -13.03 4.36
C THR A 188 28.94 -12.50 3.52
N GLN A 189 30.15 -12.43 4.11
CA GLN A 189 31.34 -11.94 3.42
C GLN A 189 31.71 -12.88 2.27
N ASP A 190 32.06 -12.30 1.13
CA ASP A 190 32.48 -13.03 -0.09
C ASP A 190 31.41 -14.00 -0.64
N LYS A 191 30.15 -13.84 -0.22
CA LYS A 191 29.00 -14.62 -0.69
C LYS A 191 28.10 -13.85 -1.64
N ILE A 192 27.42 -14.57 -2.52
CA ILE A 192 26.29 -14.03 -3.28
C ILE A 192 25.07 -14.07 -2.38
N ILE A 193 24.54 -12.90 -2.02
CA ILE A 193 23.41 -12.80 -1.11
C ILE A 193 22.10 -12.90 -1.89
N LEU A 194 21.35 -13.98 -1.64
CA LEU A 194 19.97 -14.15 -2.12
C LEU A 194 19.03 -13.53 -1.10
N THR A 195 18.48 -12.35 -1.42
CA THR A 195 17.66 -11.61 -0.47
C THR A 195 16.18 -11.73 -0.77
N MET A 196 15.38 -12.09 0.24
CA MET A 196 13.92 -12.12 0.20
C MET A 196 13.32 -11.09 1.17
N PRO A 197 13.09 -9.83 0.74
CA PRO A 197 12.47 -8.79 1.57
C PRO A 197 10.96 -8.97 1.62
N THR A 198 10.43 -9.59 2.68
CA THR A 198 9.00 -9.86 2.82
C THR A 198 8.57 -10.06 4.27
N ARG A 199 7.27 -9.84 4.55
CA ARG A 199 6.71 -10.36 5.81
C ARG A 199 6.75 -11.88 5.79
N ILE A 200 7.27 -12.50 6.85
CA ILE A 200 7.30 -13.96 6.98
C ILE A 200 5.87 -14.46 7.18
N SER A 201 5.29 -14.99 6.11
CA SER A 201 3.92 -15.50 6.07
C SER A 201 3.75 -16.58 5.01
N LYS A 202 2.91 -17.58 5.27
CA LYS A 202 2.71 -18.77 4.43
C LYS A 202 2.54 -18.47 2.92
N TRP A 203 1.78 -17.44 2.57
CA TRP A 203 1.48 -17.08 1.18
C TRP A 203 2.56 -16.23 0.49
N LYS A 204 3.65 -15.90 1.19
CA LYS A 204 4.78 -15.13 0.64
C LYS A 204 5.88 -16.00 0.02
N GLY A 205 5.72 -17.32 0.10
CA GLY A 205 6.63 -18.26 -0.54
C GLY A 205 7.96 -18.43 0.20
N VAL A 206 7.98 -18.16 1.52
CA VAL A 206 9.20 -18.36 2.34
C VAL A 206 9.67 -19.81 2.29
N ASP A 207 8.75 -20.76 2.40
CA ASP A 207 9.06 -22.20 2.32
C ASP A 207 9.72 -22.53 0.97
N SER A 208 9.12 -22.03 -0.15
CA SER A 208 9.69 -22.23 -1.49
C SER A 208 11.07 -21.58 -1.68
N PHE A 209 11.32 -20.46 -0.98
CA PHE A 209 12.64 -19.83 -0.99
C PHE A 209 13.68 -20.66 -0.26
N ILE A 210 13.32 -21.24 0.89
CA ILE A 210 14.16 -22.16 1.64
C ILE A 210 14.47 -23.40 0.81
N ASP A 211 13.44 -23.99 0.17
CA ASP A 211 13.61 -25.15 -0.71
C ASP A 211 14.55 -24.83 -1.88
N LEU A 212 14.42 -23.66 -2.49
CA LEU A 212 15.31 -23.18 -3.56
C LEU A 212 16.77 -23.11 -3.08
N VAL A 213 17.01 -22.53 -1.92
CA VAL A 213 18.37 -22.40 -1.36
C VAL A 213 18.96 -23.77 -1.05
N ASN A 214 18.16 -24.68 -0.50
CA ASN A 214 18.60 -26.07 -0.26
C ASN A 214 18.94 -26.82 -1.57
N LEU A 215 18.25 -26.53 -2.67
CA LEU A 215 18.53 -27.12 -3.97
C LEU A 215 19.81 -26.58 -4.63
N LEU A 216 20.23 -25.35 -4.28
CA LEU A 216 21.48 -24.79 -4.80
C LEU A 216 22.69 -25.52 -4.26
N ASP A 217 22.64 -25.97 -2.99
CA ASP A 217 23.68 -26.73 -2.29
C ASP A 217 25.12 -26.24 -2.60
N ASP A 218 25.29 -24.91 -2.54
CA ASP A 218 26.53 -24.24 -2.95
C ASP A 218 26.88 -23.16 -1.93
N ASP A 219 28.03 -23.33 -1.30
CA ASP A 219 28.57 -22.45 -0.25
C ASP A 219 28.86 -21.01 -0.74
N ASN A 220 28.85 -20.74 -2.04
CA ASN A 220 29.00 -19.39 -2.57
C ASN A 220 27.78 -18.51 -2.34
N TYR A 221 26.64 -19.09 -1.98
CA TYR A 221 25.41 -18.37 -1.72
C TYR A 221 25.10 -18.26 -0.24
N HIS A 222 24.50 -17.14 0.15
CA HIS A 222 23.92 -16.96 1.49
C HIS A 222 22.50 -16.41 1.36
N ALA A 223 21.54 -17.07 2.01
CA ALA A 223 20.14 -16.66 1.99
C ALA A 223 19.85 -15.65 3.11
N LEU A 224 19.17 -14.55 2.76
CA LEU A 224 18.77 -13.53 3.69
C LEU A 224 17.27 -13.27 3.58
N ILE A 225 16.51 -13.57 4.63
CA ILE A 225 15.08 -13.25 4.72
C ILE A 225 14.92 -12.04 5.63
N VAL A 226 14.41 -10.93 5.07
CA VAL A 226 14.27 -9.66 5.79
C VAL A 226 12.80 -9.28 5.89
N GLY A 227 12.29 -9.18 7.13
CA GLY A 227 10.94 -8.70 7.37
C GLY A 227 10.34 -9.14 8.70
N PRO A 228 9.21 -8.55 9.10
CA PRO A 228 8.58 -8.88 10.37
C PRO A 228 7.98 -10.29 10.34
N VAL A 229 8.13 -11.01 11.45
CA VAL A 229 7.50 -12.32 11.67
C VAL A 229 6.04 -12.11 12.03
N SER A 230 5.12 -12.63 11.20
CA SER A 230 3.67 -12.53 11.41
C SER A 230 3.03 -13.82 11.97
N TYR A 231 3.81 -14.88 12.19
CA TYR A 231 3.37 -16.14 12.77
C TYR A 231 3.85 -16.31 14.20
N THR A 232 2.92 -16.52 15.13
CA THR A 232 3.24 -16.79 16.53
C THR A 232 4.00 -18.11 16.72
N HIS A 233 3.78 -19.11 15.88
CA HIS A 233 4.46 -20.40 15.96
C HIS A 233 5.92 -20.39 15.50
N LEU A 234 6.33 -19.44 14.65
CA LEU A 234 7.72 -19.27 14.27
C LEU A 234 8.56 -18.61 15.37
N ARG A 235 7.92 -17.85 16.28
CA ARG A 235 8.60 -17.24 17.43
C ARG A 235 8.99 -18.25 18.52
N ALA A 236 8.39 -19.43 18.52
CA ALA A 236 8.66 -20.47 19.53
C ALA A 236 10.00 -21.22 19.32
N HIS A 237 10.71 -20.96 18.22
CA HIS A 237 12.00 -21.58 17.88
C HIS A 237 13.20 -20.63 18.01
N GLU A 238 13.01 -19.44 18.54
CA GLU A 238 14.08 -18.44 18.79
C GLU A 238 14.72 -18.55 20.17
N THR A 239 14.63 -19.72 20.82
CA THR A 239 15.32 -19.99 22.13
C THR A 239 16.42 -21.01 21.98
#